data_0878fe17477a1417fafc48f8ba765f56
#
_entry.id   0878fe17477a1417fafc48f8ba765f56
#
_cell.length_a   1.000
_cell.length_b   1.000
_cell.length_c   1.000
_cell.angle_alpha   90.00
_cell.angle_beta   90.00
_cell.angle_gamma   90.00
#
_symmetry.space_group_name_H-M   'P 1'
#
loop_
_entity.id
_entity.type
_entity.pdbx_description
1 polymer ?
#
loop_
_entity_poly.entity_id
_entity_poly.type
_entity_poly.pdbx_seq_one_letter_code
_entity_poly.pdbx_strand_id
1 'polypeptide(L)'
;MNQNIPQYVALTFDDGPSAYTISILDILKRYNISATFFVVGSEVKKFPDIIQRIYREKHIIGNHTWNHPDITTLSRNELWKEINSTNIQIKKIIGHSPDLFRPPYSSINDKNADAIKKFGMTSVLWNVDSKDWQEKSPLSIQKNVISGIKKKSLIVMHDGDQYGSGPRDQIVTSLPEIITYLLKNNYRFLTVPEFHQVAYKIEKWS
;
A
#
# COMPACT_ATOMS: atom_id res chain seq x y z
N MET A 1 19.47 -22.27 -22.28
CA MET A 1 19.18 -22.28 -20.83
C MET A 1 18.22 -21.11 -20.57
N ASN A 2 16.94 -21.39 -20.33
CA ASN A 2 16.00 -20.34 -19.95
C ASN A 2 16.40 -19.85 -18.55
N GLN A 3 17.07 -18.72 -18.46
CA GLN A 3 17.25 -18.04 -17.20
C GLN A 3 15.86 -17.66 -16.70
N ASN A 4 15.38 -18.35 -15.66
CA ASN A 4 14.13 -18.02 -14.96
C ASN A 4 14.33 -16.60 -14.37
N ILE A 5 13.92 -15.58 -15.11
CA ILE A 5 13.98 -14.19 -14.64
C ILE A 5 13.08 -14.12 -13.39
N PRO A 6 13.62 -13.73 -12.24
CA PRO A 6 12.83 -13.70 -11.01
C PRO A 6 11.63 -12.75 -11.17
N GLN A 7 10.47 -13.19 -10.66
CA GLN A 7 9.24 -12.40 -10.63
C GLN A 7 9.08 -11.81 -9.24
N TYR A 8 8.70 -10.54 -9.17
CA TYR A 8 8.58 -9.81 -7.92
C TYR A 8 7.20 -9.18 -7.78
N VAL A 9 6.68 -9.22 -6.57
CA VAL A 9 5.40 -8.61 -6.24
C VAL A 9 5.49 -7.86 -4.91
N ALA A 10 4.90 -6.66 -4.87
CA ALA A 10 4.66 -5.93 -3.65
C ALA A 10 3.15 -5.83 -3.40
N LEU A 11 2.69 -6.33 -2.25
CA LEU A 11 1.32 -6.13 -1.79
C LEU A 11 1.23 -4.81 -1.05
N THR A 12 0.26 -3.97 -1.41
CA THR A 12 0.03 -2.70 -0.71
C THR A 12 -1.44 -2.54 -0.35
N PHE A 13 -1.69 -1.92 0.80
CA PHE A 13 -3.02 -1.69 1.35
C PHE A 13 -3.18 -0.21 1.69
N ASP A 14 -4.29 0.39 1.24
CA ASP A 14 -4.60 1.79 1.40
C ASP A 14 -5.80 1.99 2.36
N ASP A 15 -6.00 3.22 2.84
CA ASP A 15 -7.13 3.72 3.64
C ASP A 15 -7.17 3.29 5.11
N GLY A 16 -6.40 2.29 5.50
CA GLY A 16 -6.36 1.81 6.89
C GLY A 16 -5.70 2.79 7.89
N PRO A 17 -5.55 2.35 9.14
CA PRO A 17 -5.96 1.05 9.67
C PRO A 17 -7.47 0.96 9.96
N SER A 18 -7.99 -0.25 9.89
CA SER A 18 -9.36 -0.59 10.30
C SER A 18 -9.40 -1.96 11.00
N ALA A 19 -10.59 -2.44 11.35
CA ALA A 19 -10.77 -3.81 11.85
C ALA A 19 -10.30 -4.86 10.83
N TYR A 20 -10.42 -4.59 9.53
CA TYR A 20 -9.98 -5.49 8.46
C TYR A 20 -8.46 -5.61 8.37
N THR A 21 -7.72 -4.57 8.76
CA THR A 21 -6.25 -4.60 8.85
C THR A 21 -5.78 -5.74 9.75
N ILE A 22 -6.50 -6.01 10.85
CA ILE A 22 -6.17 -7.11 11.77
C ILE A 22 -6.22 -8.46 11.05
N SER A 23 -7.30 -8.73 10.33
CA SER A 23 -7.49 -9.97 9.57
C SER A 23 -6.45 -10.13 8.45
N ILE A 24 -6.11 -9.03 7.77
CA ILE A 24 -5.08 -9.00 6.74
C ILE A 24 -3.70 -9.31 7.33
N LEU A 25 -3.35 -8.72 8.48
CA LEU A 25 -2.11 -9.01 9.19
C LEU A 25 -2.02 -10.48 9.62
N ASP A 26 -3.12 -11.08 10.08
CA ASP A 26 -3.18 -12.51 10.43
C ASP A 26 -2.92 -13.41 9.21
N ILE A 27 -3.44 -13.02 8.03
CA ILE A 27 -3.19 -13.72 6.78
C ILE A 27 -1.72 -13.59 6.39
N LEU A 28 -1.18 -12.36 6.31
CA LEU A 28 0.22 -12.11 5.94
C LEU A 28 1.20 -12.86 6.84
N LYS A 29 0.92 -12.90 8.15
CA LYS A 29 1.71 -13.65 9.13
C LYS A 29 1.72 -15.15 8.85
N ARG A 30 0.57 -15.76 8.51
CA ARG A 30 0.47 -17.19 8.17
C ARG A 30 1.33 -17.57 6.97
N TYR A 31 1.47 -16.66 6.00
CA TYR A 31 2.29 -16.88 4.80
C TYR A 31 3.73 -16.36 4.95
N ASN A 32 4.09 -15.75 6.09
CA ASN A 32 5.39 -15.11 6.35
C ASN A 32 5.75 -14.07 5.28
N ILE A 33 4.80 -13.19 4.97
CA ILE A 33 4.92 -12.15 3.94
C ILE A 33 4.83 -10.78 4.60
N SER A 34 5.77 -9.89 4.25
CA SER A 34 5.68 -8.47 4.59
C SER A 34 5.04 -7.67 3.44
N ALA A 35 4.26 -6.65 3.80
CA ALA A 35 3.55 -5.76 2.88
C ALA A 35 3.82 -4.29 3.22
N THR A 36 3.23 -3.37 2.45
CA THR A 36 3.27 -1.93 2.74
C THR A 36 1.85 -1.41 2.92
N PHE A 37 1.61 -0.66 3.99
CA PHE A 37 0.33 -0.05 4.34
C PHE A 37 0.42 1.47 4.21
N PHE A 38 -0.38 2.07 3.35
CA PHE A 38 -0.52 3.51 3.22
C PHE A 38 -1.70 3.97 4.07
N VAL A 39 -1.39 4.53 5.23
CA VAL A 39 -2.36 4.75 6.29
C VAL A 39 -2.87 6.18 6.33
N VAL A 40 -4.17 6.35 6.62
CA VAL A 40 -4.82 7.64 6.80
C VAL A 40 -4.64 8.13 8.23
N GLY A 41 -4.16 9.36 8.41
CA GLY A 41 -3.76 9.89 9.71
C GLY A 41 -4.89 9.93 10.74
N SER A 42 -6.12 10.24 10.34
CA SER A 42 -7.28 10.19 11.23
C SER A 42 -7.54 8.77 11.76
N GLU A 43 -7.29 7.74 10.94
CA GLU A 43 -7.45 6.34 11.35
C GLU A 43 -6.27 5.86 12.20
N VAL A 44 -5.04 6.32 11.90
CA VAL A 44 -3.87 6.10 12.76
C VAL A 44 -4.12 6.60 14.19
N LYS A 45 -4.80 7.75 14.33
CA LYS A 45 -5.18 8.31 15.64
C LYS A 45 -6.19 7.44 16.38
N LYS A 46 -7.12 6.80 15.66
CA LYS A 46 -8.17 5.94 16.25
C LYS A 46 -7.63 4.55 16.64
N PHE A 47 -6.70 4.02 15.87
CA PHE A 47 -6.22 2.64 15.99
C PHE A 47 -4.69 2.55 16.16
N PRO A 48 -4.10 3.21 17.18
CA PRO A 48 -2.65 3.23 17.36
C PRO A 48 -2.04 1.83 17.58
N ASP A 49 -2.76 0.91 18.21
CA ASP A 49 -2.29 -0.45 18.47
C ASP A 49 -2.13 -1.27 17.18
N ILE A 50 -2.98 -1.02 16.17
CA ILE A 50 -2.86 -1.67 14.87
C ILE A 50 -1.61 -1.17 14.16
N ILE A 51 -1.32 0.13 14.18
CA ILE A 51 -0.08 0.71 13.64
C ILE A 51 1.14 0.10 14.30
N GLN A 52 1.13 -0.05 15.62
CA GLN A 52 2.22 -0.68 16.33
C GLN A 52 2.39 -2.15 15.95
N ARG A 53 1.29 -2.86 15.68
CA ARG A 53 1.32 -4.23 15.18
C ARG A 53 1.92 -4.32 13.79
N ILE A 54 1.47 -3.46 12.84
CA ILE A 54 2.04 -3.37 11.48
C ILE A 54 3.57 -3.23 11.55
N TYR A 55 4.05 -2.30 12.38
CA TYR A 55 5.48 -2.05 12.54
C TYR A 55 6.23 -3.24 13.17
N ARG A 56 5.70 -3.82 14.27
CA ARG A 56 6.33 -4.97 14.95
C ARG A 56 6.42 -6.22 14.07
N GLU A 57 5.45 -6.43 13.18
CA GLU A 57 5.43 -7.53 12.22
C GLU A 57 6.24 -7.25 10.96
N LYS A 58 7.05 -6.15 10.95
CA LYS A 58 7.99 -5.77 9.88
C LYS A 58 7.34 -5.42 8.54
N HIS A 59 6.10 -4.97 8.57
CA HIS A 59 5.49 -4.30 7.44
C HIS A 59 5.97 -2.85 7.35
N ILE A 60 5.90 -2.27 6.16
CA ILE A 60 6.22 -0.86 5.94
C ILE A 60 4.96 -0.01 6.09
N ILE A 61 5.11 1.16 6.69
CA ILE A 61 4.05 2.15 6.82
C ILE A 61 4.38 3.32 5.91
N GLY A 62 3.46 3.69 5.03
CA GLY A 62 3.47 4.89 4.22
C GLY A 62 2.35 5.85 4.64
N ASN A 63 2.44 7.09 4.19
CA ASN A 63 1.48 8.14 4.45
C ASN A 63 0.42 8.20 3.34
N HIS A 64 -0.87 8.31 3.74
CA HIS A 64 -2.00 8.43 2.81
C HIS A 64 -2.86 9.68 3.12
N THR A 65 -2.21 10.80 3.53
CA THR A 65 -2.83 12.03 4.02
C THR A 65 -3.52 11.88 5.38
N TRP A 66 -4.07 12.96 5.92
CA TRP A 66 -4.79 12.96 7.19
C TRP A 66 -6.29 12.62 7.03
N ASN A 67 -6.96 13.23 6.03
CA ASN A 67 -8.40 13.11 5.79
C ASN A 67 -8.75 12.53 4.42
N HIS A 68 -7.80 11.96 3.70
CA HIS A 68 -7.99 11.38 2.37
C HIS A 68 -8.59 12.34 1.31
N PRO A 69 -8.16 13.61 1.20
CA PRO A 69 -8.66 14.53 0.16
C PRO A 69 -8.03 14.24 -1.21
N ASP A 70 -8.70 14.68 -2.27
CA ASP A 70 -8.03 14.85 -3.56
C ASP A 70 -6.97 15.95 -3.45
N ILE A 71 -5.70 15.55 -3.46
CA ILE A 71 -4.58 16.48 -3.24
C ILE A 71 -4.40 17.49 -4.37
N THR A 72 -5.00 17.26 -5.55
CA THR A 72 -4.90 18.20 -6.68
C THR A 72 -5.71 19.48 -6.46
N THR A 73 -6.67 19.43 -5.54
CA THR A 73 -7.50 20.58 -5.15
C THR A 73 -6.89 21.43 -4.04
N LEU A 74 -5.82 20.93 -3.40
CA LEU A 74 -5.22 21.56 -2.24
C LEU A 74 -4.17 22.61 -2.61
N SER A 75 -4.10 23.66 -1.82
CA SER A 75 -2.92 24.53 -1.80
C SER A 75 -1.71 23.76 -1.21
N ARG A 76 -0.49 24.28 -1.47
CA ARG A 76 0.73 23.67 -0.93
C ARG A 76 0.72 23.58 0.59
N ASN A 77 0.16 24.58 1.29
CA ASN A 77 0.08 24.60 2.73
C ASN A 77 -0.92 23.58 3.28
N GLU A 78 -2.04 23.39 2.60
CA GLU A 78 -3.02 22.35 2.97
C GLU A 78 -2.43 20.95 2.74
N LEU A 79 -1.80 20.72 1.59
CA LEU A 79 -1.09 19.46 1.32
C LEU A 79 -0.02 19.17 2.38
N TRP A 80 0.77 20.19 2.76
CA TRP A 80 1.74 20.06 3.84
C TRP A 80 1.09 19.65 5.16
N LYS A 81 -0.02 20.29 5.53
CA LYS A 81 -0.75 19.95 6.76
C LYS A 81 -1.25 18.50 6.76
N GLU A 82 -1.84 18.04 5.65
CA GLU A 82 -2.33 16.68 5.46
C GLU A 82 -1.20 15.65 5.65
N ILE A 83 -0.07 15.87 5.00
CA ILE A 83 1.09 14.97 5.09
C ILE A 83 1.74 15.05 6.48
N ASN A 84 2.03 16.25 6.96
CA ASN A 84 2.80 16.43 8.20
C ASN A 84 2.03 15.96 9.44
N SER A 85 0.71 16.21 9.50
CA SER A 85 -0.12 15.73 10.62
C SER A 85 -0.10 14.20 10.72
N THR A 86 -0.19 13.51 9.58
CA THR A 86 -0.10 12.05 9.51
C THR A 86 1.29 11.55 9.93
N ASN A 87 2.36 12.18 9.43
CA ASN A 87 3.72 11.84 9.79
C ASN A 87 3.98 11.99 11.29
N ILE A 88 3.50 13.07 11.89
CA ILE A 88 3.61 13.32 13.35
C ILE A 88 2.88 12.23 14.13
N GLN A 89 1.67 11.85 13.69
CA GLN A 89 0.89 10.84 14.38
C GLN A 89 1.53 9.46 14.29
N ILE A 90 2.05 9.08 13.13
CA ILE A 90 2.79 7.82 12.95
C ILE A 90 4.05 7.83 13.81
N LYS A 91 4.85 8.92 13.76
CA LYS A 91 6.08 9.08 14.55
C LYS A 91 5.86 8.92 16.04
N LYS A 92 4.75 9.41 16.60
CA LYS A 92 4.41 9.23 18.02
C LYS A 92 4.28 7.76 18.42
N ILE A 93 3.90 6.88 17.48
CA ILE A 93 3.62 5.47 17.76
C ILE A 93 4.86 4.60 17.53
N ILE A 94 5.58 4.82 16.41
CA ILE A 94 6.68 3.94 15.98
C ILE A 94 8.06 4.59 16.06
N GLY A 95 8.17 5.86 16.51
CA GLY A 95 9.43 6.56 16.75
C GLY A 95 10.01 7.31 15.55
N HIS A 96 9.55 7.06 14.32
CA HIS A 96 10.02 7.74 13.11
C HIS A 96 8.87 8.06 12.15
N SER A 97 9.08 9.04 11.26
CA SER A 97 8.13 9.37 10.20
C SER A 97 8.34 8.46 9.00
N PRO A 98 7.28 8.11 8.25
CA PRO A 98 7.43 7.44 6.95
C PRO A 98 8.03 8.40 5.90
N ASP A 99 8.68 7.83 4.91
CA ASP A 99 9.22 8.51 3.72
C ASP A 99 8.45 8.18 2.44
N LEU A 100 7.54 7.20 2.49
CA LEU A 100 6.65 6.82 1.40
C LEU A 100 5.31 7.54 1.51
N PHE A 101 4.82 8.03 0.39
CA PHE A 101 3.53 8.69 0.27
C PHE A 101 2.74 8.10 -0.90
N ARG A 102 1.46 7.86 -0.69
CA ARG A 102 0.55 7.55 -1.80
C ARG A 102 -0.56 8.59 -1.85
N PRO A 103 -0.75 9.27 -3.00
CA PRO A 103 -1.84 10.22 -3.14
C PRO A 103 -3.19 9.49 -3.17
N PRO A 104 -4.21 9.96 -2.40
CA PRO A 104 -5.57 9.48 -2.55
C PRO A 104 -6.05 9.54 -4.00
N TYR A 105 -6.86 8.56 -4.42
CA TYR A 105 -7.41 8.44 -5.78
C TYR A 105 -6.37 8.38 -6.91
N SER A 106 -5.09 8.15 -6.64
CA SER A 106 -3.98 8.38 -7.59
C SER A 106 -3.91 9.80 -8.15
N SER A 107 -4.64 10.74 -7.58
CA SER A 107 -4.71 12.11 -8.05
C SER A 107 -3.41 12.83 -7.75
N ILE A 108 -2.57 13.02 -8.78
CA ILE A 108 -1.30 13.73 -8.67
C ILE A 108 -1.04 14.53 -9.95
N ASN A 109 -0.53 15.74 -9.79
CA ASN A 109 -0.03 16.59 -10.88
C ASN A 109 1.42 17.01 -10.58
N ASP A 110 2.11 17.60 -11.57
CA ASP A 110 3.53 17.99 -11.45
C ASP A 110 3.78 18.90 -10.25
N LYS A 111 2.87 19.85 -9.98
CA LYS A 111 2.99 20.77 -8.84
C LYS A 111 2.97 20.05 -7.50
N ASN A 112 2.08 19.06 -7.35
CA ASN A 112 1.98 18.28 -6.13
C ASN A 112 3.12 17.27 -6.00
N ALA A 113 3.55 16.66 -7.09
CA ALA A 113 4.70 15.77 -7.13
C ALA A 113 5.98 16.48 -6.66
N ASP A 114 6.22 17.69 -7.16
CA ASP A 114 7.34 18.54 -6.72
C ASP A 114 7.24 18.93 -5.24
N ALA A 115 6.03 19.25 -4.76
CA ALA A 115 5.83 19.60 -3.36
C ALA A 115 6.10 18.39 -2.45
N ILE A 116 5.58 17.22 -2.78
CA ILE A 116 5.78 15.98 -2.03
C ILE A 116 7.28 15.65 -1.94
N LYS A 117 8.01 15.74 -3.06
CA LYS A 117 9.47 15.54 -3.09
C LYS A 117 10.21 16.55 -2.19
N LYS A 118 9.80 17.84 -2.20
CA LYS A 118 10.37 18.88 -1.32
C LYS A 118 10.05 18.65 0.16
N PHE A 119 8.98 17.90 0.47
CA PHE A 119 8.66 17.45 1.83
C PHE A 119 9.45 16.21 2.26
N GLY A 120 10.38 15.73 1.42
CA GLY A 120 11.20 14.55 1.71
C GLY A 120 10.48 13.22 1.51
N MET A 121 9.34 13.21 0.78
CA MET A 121 8.53 12.03 0.57
C MET A 121 8.71 11.47 -0.85
N THR A 122 8.60 10.16 -0.98
CA THR A 122 8.59 9.46 -2.27
C THR A 122 7.16 9.03 -2.61
N SER A 123 6.63 9.54 -3.74
CA SER A 123 5.31 9.12 -4.22
C SER A 123 5.35 7.70 -4.77
N VAL A 124 4.37 6.88 -4.37
CA VAL A 124 4.25 5.47 -4.77
C VAL A 124 2.89 5.24 -5.41
N LEU A 125 2.88 4.88 -6.68
CA LEU A 125 1.68 4.42 -7.39
C LEU A 125 1.73 2.90 -7.57
N TRP A 126 0.80 2.33 -8.34
CA TRP A 126 0.69 0.90 -8.60
C TRP A 126 0.60 0.60 -10.10
N ASN A 127 0.80 -0.64 -10.46
CA ASN A 127 0.62 -1.11 -11.83
C ASN A 127 -0.35 -2.31 -11.95
N VAL A 128 -0.91 -2.76 -10.82
CA VAL A 128 -1.98 -3.75 -10.75
C VAL A 128 -3.04 -3.26 -9.76
N ASP A 129 -4.26 -3.08 -10.23
CA ASP A 129 -5.41 -2.69 -9.42
C ASP A 129 -6.29 -3.90 -9.15
N SER A 130 -6.49 -4.24 -7.89
CA SER A 130 -7.40 -5.31 -7.47
C SER A 130 -8.87 -4.97 -7.72
N LYS A 131 -9.19 -3.67 -7.80
CA LYS A 131 -10.54 -3.09 -7.89
C LYS A 131 -11.45 -3.51 -6.73
N ASP A 132 -10.89 -3.84 -5.58
CA ASP A 132 -11.62 -4.26 -4.39
C ASP A 132 -12.50 -3.14 -3.81
N TRP A 133 -12.22 -1.88 -4.17
CA TRP A 133 -13.03 -0.73 -3.80
C TRP A 133 -14.40 -0.70 -4.50
N GLN A 134 -14.56 -1.33 -5.65
CA GLN A 134 -15.83 -1.45 -6.39
C GLN A 134 -16.37 -2.87 -6.45
N GLU A 135 -15.50 -3.90 -6.38
CA GLU A 135 -15.87 -5.30 -6.52
C GLU A 135 -16.27 -5.92 -5.18
N LYS A 136 -17.42 -6.57 -5.15
CA LYS A 136 -17.90 -7.27 -3.94
C LYS A 136 -17.64 -8.77 -3.98
N SER A 137 -17.26 -9.31 -5.14
CA SER A 137 -16.96 -10.73 -5.31
C SER A 137 -15.49 -11.02 -5.08
N PRO A 138 -15.12 -11.88 -4.13
CA PRO A 138 -13.73 -12.34 -3.97
C PRO A 138 -13.12 -12.91 -5.24
N LEU A 139 -13.90 -13.63 -6.06
CA LEU A 139 -13.44 -14.20 -7.32
C LEU A 139 -13.12 -13.13 -8.37
N SER A 140 -13.90 -12.04 -8.43
CA SER A 140 -13.63 -10.91 -9.31
C SER A 140 -12.32 -10.22 -8.93
N ILE A 141 -12.07 -10.00 -7.64
CA ILE A 141 -10.82 -9.43 -7.13
C ILE A 141 -9.63 -10.31 -7.49
N GLN A 142 -9.71 -11.61 -7.24
CA GLN A 142 -8.66 -12.57 -7.65
C GLN A 142 -8.38 -12.49 -9.16
N LYS A 143 -9.43 -12.49 -9.98
CA LYS A 143 -9.31 -12.39 -11.44
C LYS A 143 -8.64 -11.09 -11.87
N ASN A 144 -9.01 -9.94 -11.28
CA ASN A 144 -8.41 -8.65 -11.58
C ASN A 144 -6.91 -8.65 -11.29
N VAL A 145 -6.50 -9.14 -10.13
CA VAL A 145 -5.09 -9.26 -9.76
C VAL A 145 -4.36 -10.21 -10.71
N ILE A 146 -4.86 -11.45 -10.89
CA ILE A 146 -4.19 -12.50 -11.67
C ILE A 146 -4.06 -12.10 -13.15
N SER A 147 -5.05 -11.45 -13.73
CA SER A 147 -4.99 -11.00 -15.12
C SER A 147 -4.11 -9.76 -15.33
N GLY A 148 -3.93 -8.94 -14.30
CA GLY A 148 -3.10 -7.74 -14.37
C GLY A 148 -1.62 -7.95 -14.05
N ILE A 149 -1.27 -9.13 -13.51
CA ILE A 149 0.07 -9.35 -12.96
C ILE A 149 1.14 -9.44 -14.05
N LYS A 150 2.31 -8.88 -13.75
CA LYS A 150 3.51 -8.81 -14.61
C LYS A 150 4.72 -9.34 -13.84
N LYS A 151 5.87 -9.48 -14.50
CA LYS A 151 7.12 -9.89 -13.85
C LYS A 151 7.52 -9.03 -12.63
N LYS A 152 7.12 -7.76 -12.64
CA LYS A 152 7.25 -6.82 -11.54
C LYS A 152 5.88 -6.18 -11.31
N SER A 153 5.25 -6.45 -10.19
CA SER A 153 3.90 -5.99 -9.88
C SER A 153 3.83 -5.34 -8.52
N LEU A 154 3.30 -4.13 -8.48
CA LEU A 154 2.91 -3.45 -7.28
C LEU A 154 1.39 -3.39 -7.26
N ILE A 155 0.79 -4.14 -6.35
CA ILE A 155 -0.66 -4.38 -6.30
C ILE A 155 -1.26 -3.45 -5.27
N VAL A 156 -2.30 -2.68 -5.66
CA VAL A 156 -3.13 -1.94 -4.73
C VAL A 156 -4.34 -2.74 -4.30
N MET A 157 -4.57 -2.75 -3.01
CA MET A 157 -5.74 -3.25 -2.29
C MET A 157 -6.08 -2.24 -1.19
N HIS A 158 -7.21 -2.41 -0.51
CA HIS A 158 -7.62 -1.49 0.53
C HIS A 158 -7.98 -2.25 1.81
N ASP A 159 -7.53 -1.74 2.94
CA ASP A 159 -7.85 -2.26 4.27
C ASP A 159 -8.71 -1.30 5.12
N GLY A 160 -8.96 -0.08 4.60
CA GLY A 160 -9.89 0.87 5.19
C GLY A 160 -11.29 0.82 4.57
N ASP A 161 -12.32 1.14 5.36
CA ASP A 161 -13.74 1.05 4.97
C ASP A 161 -14.48 2.39 5.01
N GLN A 162 -13.81 3.50 5.33
CA GLN A 162 -14.44 4.75 5.75
C GLN A 162 -14.76 5.73 4.63
N TYR A 163 -14.08 5.62 3.47
CA TYR A 163 -14.19 6.62 2.40
C TYR A 163 -15.15 6.18 1.30
N GLY A 164 -16.30 5.60 1.70
CA GLY A 164 -17.40 5.27 0.79
C GLY A 164 -17.25 3.97 0.02
N SER A 165 -16.21 3.19 0.31
CA SER A 165 -15.92 1.93 -0.39
C SER A 165 -16.47 0.68 0.29
N GLY A 166 -17.12 0.84 1.45
CA GLY A 166 -17.82 -0.23 2.18
C GLY A 166 -16.91 -1.29 2.81
N PRO A 167 -17.51 -2.41 3.27
CA PRO A 167 -16.77 -3.46 3.97
C PRO A 167 -15.68 -4.09 3.10
N ARG A 168 -14.65 -4.64 3.76
CA ARG A 168 -13.47 -5.27 3.13
C ARG A 168 -13.40 -6.78 3.31
N ASP A 169 -14.52 -7.43 3.66
CA ASP A 169 -14.59 -8.89 3.81
C ASP A 169 -14.14 -9.61 2.54
N GLN A 170 -14.46 -9.03 1.37
CA GLN A 170 -14.10 -9.58 0.08
C GLN A 170 -12.57 -9.63 -0.13
N ILE A 171 -11.81 -8.63 0.35
CA ILE A 171 -10.35 -8.68 0.24
C ILE A 171 -9.75 -9.66 1.24
N VAL A 172 -10.28 -9.71 2.47
CA VAL A 172 -9.87 -10.71 3.47
C VAL A 172 -10.07 -12.12 2.93
N THR A 173 -11.18 -12.38 2.23
CA THR A 173 -11.48 -13.67 1.61
C THR A 173 -10.60 -13.96 0.38
N SER A 174 -10.26 -12.94 -0.42
CA SER A 174 -9.49 -13.10 -1.66
C SER A 174 -8.00 -13.28 -1.44
N LEU A 175 -7.47 -12.64 -0.40
CA LEU A 175 -6.02 -12.51 -0.18
C LEU A 175 -5.27 -13.84 -0.07
N PRO A 176 -5.77 -14.87 0.65
CA PRO A 176 -5.12 -16.18 0.71
C PRO A 176 -4.95 -16.83 -0.66
N GLU A 177 -5.96 -16.74 -1.51
CA GLU A 177 -5.94 -17.34 -2.85
C GLU A 177 -4.99 -16.57 -3.79
N ILE A 178 -4.98 -15.23 -3.70
CA ILE A 178 -4.02 -14.39 -4.43
C ILE A 178 -2.59 -14.78 -4.04
N ILE A 179 -2.29 -14.84 -2.74
CA ILE A 179 -0.96 -15.21 -2.24
C ILE A 179 -0.58 -16.61 -2.72
N THR A 180 -1.48 -17.59 -2.60
CA THR A 180 -1.23 -18.97 -3.01
C THR A 180 -0.94 -19.06 -4.51
N TYR A 181 -1.68 -18.35 -5.35
CA TYR A 181 -1.43 -18.27 -6.79
C TYR A 181 -0.03 -17.70 -7.08
N LEU A 182 0.32 -16.60 -6.44
CA LEU A 182 1.61 -15.93 -6.63
C LEU A 182 2.79 -16.82 -6.21
N LEU A 183 2.69 -17.50 -5.08
CA LEU A 183 3.71 -18.46 -4.61
C LEU A 183 3.87 -19.63 -5.59
N LYS A 184 2.76 -20.23 -6.07
CA LYS A 184 2.79 -21.32 -7.06
C LYS A 184 3.42 -20.89 -8.39
N ASN A 185 3.36 -19.60 -8.72
CA ASN A 185 3.96 -19.04 -9.93
C ASN A 185 5.34 -18.39 -9.69
N ASN A 186 6.01 -18.75 -8.59
CA ASN A 186 7.38 -18.34 -8.24
C ASN A 186 7.58 -16.82 -8.08
N TYR A 187 6.53 -16.07 -7.70
CA TYR A 187 6.69 -14.67 -7.31
C TYR A 187 7.36 -14.56 -5.94
N ARG A 188 8.31 -13.63 -5.84
CA ARG A 188 8.92 -13.23 -4.57
C ARG A 188 8.22 -11.98 -4.05
N PHE A 189 7.75 -12.05 -2.81
CA PHE A 189 7.10 -10.94 -2.15
C PHE A 189 8.15 -9.99 -1.58
N LEU A 190 7.93 -8.70 -1.81
CA LEU A 190 8.81 -7.61 -1.36
C LEU A 190 7.94 -6.50 -0.78
N THR A 191 8.49 -5.75 0.17
CA THR A 191 7.96 -4.44 0.55
C THR A 191 8.25 -3.42 -0.54
N VAL A 192 7.56 -2.26 -0.55
CA VAL A 192 7.78 -1.21 -1.56
C VAL A 192 9.24 -0.75 -1.62
N PRO A 193 9.97 -0.49 -0.50
CA PRO A 193 11.38 -0.13 -0.56
C PRO A 193 12.26 -1.20 -1.22
N GLU A 194 12.06 -2.47 -0.89
CA GLU A 194 12.79 -3.58 -1.48
C GLU A 194 12.47 -3.73 -2.98
N PHE A 195 11.20 -3.57 -3.35
CA PHE A 195 10.73 -3.63 -4.74
C PHE A 195 11.40 -2.54 -5.59
N HIS A 196 11.47 -1.30 -5.10
CA HIS A 196 12.17 -0.22 -5.78
C HIS A 196 13.66 -0.52 -5.96
N GLN A 197 14.34 -1.05 -4.95
CA GLN A 197 15.77 -1.42 -5.08
C GLN A 197 16.02 -2.46 -6.17
N VAL A 198 15.14 -3.45 -6.30
CA VAL A 198 15.23 -4.48 -7.33
C VAL A 198 14.88 -3.92 -8.71
N ALA A 199 13.87 -3.02 -8.80
CA ALA A 199 13.49 -2.37 -10.05
C ALA A 199 14.64 -1.55 -10.63
N TYR A 200 15.30 -0.70 -9.83
CA TYR A 200 16.41 0.14 -10.26
C TYR A 200 17.70 -0.62 -10.61
N LYS A 201 17.98 -1.74 -9.93
CA LYS A 201 19.19 -2.55 -10.24
C LYS A 201 19.15 -3.19 -11.62
N ILE A 202 17.96 -3.54 -12.11
CA ILE A 202 17.81 -4.24 -13.40
C ILE A 202 17.85 -3.26 -14.59
N GLU A 203 17.38 -2.02 -14.41
CA GLU A 203 17.45 -0.99 -15.47
C GLU A 203 18.86 -0.49 -15.76
N LYS A 204 19.82 -0.69 -14.84
CA LYS A 204 21.24 -0.36 -15.08
C LYS A 204 22.01 -1.42 -15.89
N TRP A 205 21.41 -2.57 -16.21
CA TRP A 205 22.04 -3.69 -16.92
C TRP A 205 21.28 -4.09 -18.20
N SER A 206 20.25 -3.33 -18.58
CA SER A 206 19.51 -3.48 -19.85
C SER A 206 19.76 -2.31 -20.78
#